data_562a8b578e02d64a9cef22f6e08f9f56
#
_entry.id   562a8b578e02d64a9cef22f6e08f9f56
#
_cell.length_a   1.000
_cell.length_b   1.000
_cell.length_c   1.000
_cell.angle_alpha   90.00
_cell.angle_beta   90.00
_cell.angle_gamma   90.00
#
_symmetry.space_group_name_H-M   'P 1'
#
loop_
_entity.id
_entity.type
_entity.pdbx_description
1 polymer ?
#
loop_
_entity_poly.entity_id
_entity_poly.type
_entity_poly.pdbx_seq_one_letter_code
_entity_poly.pdbx_strand_id
1 'polypeptide(L)'
;MNSIPIEKKVLHTVRQTISDHRMVTREDAVLVAVSGGPDSVALVHVMLTLAAEYSLHLAIAHLNHGLRGADSERDAEFVIALARQLEMPIYTEKKDVLAFQRSRRLSLEEAGRRLRYDFFEAVSSKYGFNKIALGHHRDDNAELVLINLLRGSGPLGLSGIAPVRGDKIVRPLIRLRRAEIIKYLAEKKLPFVTDASNTDPAFIRNKIRHHLIPELQTAYNPRIIETLSRLGEIMRAENQWFDDALKPALKQCVSSRTDQKITLALHRFNQLPKAVKRRVIRKAIQGVKNDLKRITLLHIDAILNLIEKDRVSGRLNLPDGILVMRNNA
;
A
#
# COMPACT_ATOMS: atom_id res chain seq x y z
N MET A 1 7.43 -35.94 13.33
CA MET A 1 8.20 -34.79 12.83
C MET A 1 7.94 -33.62 13.77
N ASN A 2 8.94 -33.18 14.53
CA ASN A 2 8.79 -32.03 15.43
C ASN A 2 8.53 -30.79 14.59
N SER A 3 7.32 -30.24 14.69
CA SER A 3 6.98 -28.99 14.01
C SER A 3 7.85 -27.85 14.58
N ILE A 4 8.48 -27.07 13.70
CA ILE A 4 9.24 -25.89 14.10
C ILE A 4 8.32 -24.97 14.91
N PRO A 5 8.72 -24.51 16.11
CA PRO A 5 7.92 -23.56 16.91
C PRO A 5 7.50 -22.36 16.06
N ILE A 6 6.25 -21.90 16.21
CA ILE A 6 5.72 -20.84 15.38
C ILE A 6 6.56 -19.55 15.49
N GLU A 7 7.06 -19.24 16.67
CA GLU A 7 7.95 -18.10 16.87
C GLU A 7 9.18 -18.14 15.98
N LYS A 8 9.90 -19.28 15.96
CA LYS A 8 11.07 -19.45 15.11
C LYS A 8 10.73 -19.28 13.61
N LYS A 9 9.57 -19.81 13.19
CA LYS A 9 9.08 -19.67 11.81
C LYS A 9 8.78 -18.23 11.47
N VAL A 10 8.06 -17.52 12.32
CA VAL A 10 7.67 -16.11 12.14
C VAL A 10 8.92 -15.23 12.06
N LEU A 11 9.82 -15.34 13.03
CA LEU A 11 11.05 -14.54 13.06
C LEU A 11 11.95 -14.83 11.84
N HIS A 12 12.10 -16.10 11.46
CA HIS A 12 12.86 -16.46 10.27
C HIS A 12 12.26 -15.84 8.99
N THR A 13 10.94 -15.96 8.81
CA THR A 13 10.25 -15.38 7.64
C THR A 13 10.39 -13.87 7.60
N VAL A 14 10.28 -13.19 8.75
CA VAL A 14 10.43 -11.73 8.82
C VAL A 14 11.87 -11.30 8.55
N ARG A 15 12.89 -11.98 9.09
CA ARG A 15 14.31 -11.71 8.76
C ARG A 15 14.56 -11.81 7.27
N GLN A 16 14.11 -12.90 6.64
CA GLN A 16 14.23 -13.05 5.19
C GLN A 16 13.53 -11.91 4.45
N THR A 17 12.31 -11.55 4.87
CA THR A 17 11.55 -10.48 4.24
C THR A 17 12.27 -9.14 4.34
N ILE A 18 12.82 -8.82 5.52
CA ILE A 18 13.62 -7.61 5.76
C ILE A 18 14.86 -7.60 4.87
N SER A 19 15.60 -8.70 4.82
CA SER A 19 16.82 -8.84 4.01
C SER A 19 16.54 -8.72 2.52
N ASP A 20 15.59 -9.51 1.99
CA ASP A 20 15.27 -9.55 0.55
C ASP A 20 14.81 -8.19 0.01
N HIS A 21 14.13 -7.41 0.84
CA HIS A 21 13.58 -6.12 0.46
C HIS A 21 14.36 -4.92 1.04
N ARG A 22 15.46 -5.16 1.74
CA ARG A 22 16.30 -4.12 2.38
C ARG A 22 15.44 -3.12 3.16
N MET A 23 14.53 -3.65 4.00
CA MET A 23 13.50 -2.85 4.67
C MET A 23 14.06 -1.93 5.72
N VAL A 24 15.03 -2.41 6.48
CA VAL A 24 15.74 -1.67 7.51
C VAL A 24 17.23 -1.93 7.42
N THR A 25 18.01 -0.96 7.89
CA THR A 25 19.46 -1.02 8.09
C THR A 25 19.78 -0.84 9.57
N ARG A 26 21.04 -1.03 9.95
CA ARG A 26 21.47 -0.76 11.32
C ARG A 26 21.21 0.69 11.70
N GLU A 27 20.81 0.90 12.95
CA GLU A 27 20.55 2.21 13.55
C GLU A 27 19.32 2.95 12.97
N ASP A 28 18.50 2.28 12.13
CA ASP A 28 17.26 2.90 11.66
C ASP A 28 16.33 3.22 12.83
N ALA A 29 15.71 4.40 12.77
CA ALA A 29 14.64 4.81 13.65
C ALA A 29 13.30 4.44 13.02
N VAL A 30 12.59 3.46 13.61
CA VAL A 30 11.38 2.86 13.04
C VAL A 30 10.16 3.22 13.86
N LEU A 31 9.21 3.91 13.24
CA LEU A 31 7.89 4.17 13.80
C LEU A 31 6.96 2.99 13.48
N VAL A 32 6.54 2.24 14.49
CA VAL A 32 5.66 1.08 14.34
C VAL A 32 4.21 1.52 14.48
N ALA A 33 3.40 1.34 13.42
CA ALA A 33 1.99 1.68 13.43
C ALA A 33 1.17 0.59 14.15
N VAL A 34 0.56 0.94 15.28
CA VAL A 34 -0.20 0.01 16.12
C VAL A 34 -1.63 0.48 16.27
N SER A 35 -2.58 -0.36 15.82
CA SER A 35 -4.03 -0.12 15.98
C SER A 35 -4.64 -0.84 17.19
N GLY A 36 -3.89 -1.71 17.85
CA GLY A 36 -4.37 -2.62 18.90
C GLY A 36 -4.82 -3.98 18.36
N GLY A 37 -5.10 -4.11 17.07
CA GLY A 37 -5.48 -5.37 16.45
C GLY A 37 -4.32 -6.37 16.30
N PRO A 38 -4.62 -7.66 16.04
CA PRO A 38 -3.65 -8.75 16.11
C PRO A 38 -2.42 -8.53 15.24
N ASP A 39 -2.60 -8.06 14.01
CA ASP A 39 -1.51 -7.89 13.06
C ASP A 39 -0.53 -6.80 13.50
N SER A 40 -1.04 -5.74 14.11
CA SER A 40 -0.21 -4.63 14.62
C SER A 40 0.48 -4.97 15.94
N VAL A 41 -0.18 -5.76 16.81
CA VAL A 41 0.43 -6.27 18.05
C VAL A 41 1.54 -7.26 17.72
N ALA A 42 1.32 -8.18 16.80
CA ALA A 42 2.37 -9.08 16.33
C ALA A 42 3.55 -8.32 15.71
N LEU A 43 3.27 -7.27 14.91
CA LEU A 43 4.31 -6.46 14.31
C LEU A 43 5.22 -5.83 15.36
N VAL A 44 4.67 -5.18 16.39
CA VAL A 44 5.49 -4.52 17.42
C VAL A 44 6.35 -5.52 18.18
N HIS A 45 5.81 -6.67 18.56
CA HIS A 45 6.56 -7.72 19.27
C HIS A 45 7.66 -8.33 18.39
N VAL A 46 7.39 -8.59 17.13
CA VAL A 46 8.40 -9.10 16.18
C VAL A 46 9.51 -8.06 15.96
N MET A 47 9.14 -6.79 15.75
CA MET A 47 10.14 -5.72 15.55
C MET A 47 10.98 -5.51 16.82
N LEU A 48 10.38 -5.57 18.02
CA LEU A 48 11.09 -5.47 19.28
C LEU A 48 12.09 -6.63 19.45
N THR A 49 11.68 -7.87 19.13
CA THR A 49 12.56 -9.04 19.17
C THR A 49 13.76 -8.90 18.23
N LEU A 50 13.58 -8.25 17.07
CA LEU A 50 14.64 -8.03 16.09
C LEU A 50 15.43 -6.73 16.31
N ALA A 51 14.99 -5.86 17.22
CA ALA A 51 15.58 -4.54 17.43
C ALA A 51 17.07 -4.61 17.79
N ALA A 52 17.45 -5.53 18.66
CA ALA A 52 18.87 -5.69 19.07
C ALA A 52 19.76 -6.16 17.90
N GLU A 53 19.23 -7.03 17.01
CA GLU A 53 19.97 -7.57 15.86
C GLU A 53 20.34 -6.47 14.85
N TYR A 54 19.43 -5.52 14.64
CA TYR A 54 19.62 -4.41 13.70
C TYR A 54 19.95 -3.07 14.39
N SER A 55 20.11 -3.04 15.72
CA SER A 55 20.29 -1.81 16.51
C SER A 55 19.20 -0.77 16.24
N LEU A 56 17.92 -1.19 16.15
CA LEU A 56 16.82 -0.31 15.80
C LEU A 56 16.37 0.55 16.97
N HIS A 57 16.04 1.80 16.68
CA HIS A 57 15.32 2.69 17.59
C HIS A 57 13.83 2.63 17.30
N LEU A 58 13.05 2.00 18.17
CA LEU A 58 11.64 1.77 17.96
C LEU A 58 10.75 2.73 18.74
N ALA A 59 9.66 3.17 18.13
CA ALA A 59 8.54 3.84 18.82
C ALA A 59 7.21 3.39 18.24
N ILE A 60 6.14 3.52 19.01
CA ILE A 60 4.77 3.20 18.61
C ILE A 60 4.06 4.47 18.12
N ALA A 61 3.27 4.34 17.04
CA ALA A 61 2.33 5.36 16.60
C ALA A 61 0.91 4.80 16.56
N HIS A 62 -0.01 5.47 17.25
CA HIS A 62 -1.43 5.12 17.26
C HIS A 62 -2.30 6.32 16.90
N LEU A 63 -3.15 6.18 15.88
CA LEU A 63 -4.14 7.19 15.52
C LEU A 63 -5.53 6.71 15.93
N ASN A 64 -6.16 7.43 16.88
CA ASN A 64 -7.56 7.23 17.22
C ASN A 64 -8.45 7.95 16.20
N HIS A 65 -9.21 7.20 15.43
CA HIS A 65 -10.11 7.72 14.38
C HIS A 65 -11.43 8.29 14.91
N GLY A 66 -11.76 8.05 16.20
CA GLY A 66 -12.97 8.55 16.84
C GLY A 66 -14.29 7.97 16.30
N LEU A 67 -14.25 6.89 15.49
CA LEU A 67 -15.42 6.38 14.78
C LEU A 67 -16.39 5.58 15.64
N ARG A 68 -15.91 5.00 16.77
CA ARG A 68 -16.66 4.06 17.62
C ARG A 68 -16.85 4.58 19.06
N GLY A 69 -16.73 5.90 19.26
CA GLY A 69 -16.89 6.50 20.59
C GLY A 69 -16.01 5.83 21.65
N ALA A 70 -16.64 5.27 22.71
CA ALA A 70 -15.95 4.64 23.84
C ALA A 70 -15.06 3.45 23.43
N ASP A 71 -15.41 2.70 22.37
CA ASP A 71 -14.58 1.58 21.91
C ASP A 71 -13.25 2.08 21.34
N SER A 72 -13.27 3.21 20.60
CA SER A 72 -12.04 3.80 20.09
C SER A 72 -11.13 4.35 21.21
N GLU A 73 -11.70 4.80 22.32
CA GLU A 73 -10.91 5.22 23.49
C GLU A 73 -10.29 3.99 24.19
N ARG A 74 -11.05 2.92 24.38
CA ARG A 74 -10.52 1.66 24.94
C ARG A 74 -9.36 1.07 24.10
N ASP A 75 -9.47 1.15 22.77
CA ASP A 75 -8.39 0.73 21.88
C ASP A 75 -7.13 1.59 22.08
N ALA A 76 -7.29 2.90 22.23
CA ALA A 76 -6.18 3.80 22.49
C ALA A 76 -5.53 3.52 23.86
N GLU A 77 -6.34 3.33 24.89
CA GLU A 77 -5.86 2.95 26.25
C GLU A 77 -5.10 1.63 26.22
N PHE A 78 -5.61 0.62 25.48
CA PHE A 78 -4.91 -0.65 25.30
C PHE A 78 -3.52 -0.45 24.66
N VAL A 79 -3.41 0.35 23.59
CA VAL A 79 -2.13 0.60 22.92
C VAL A 79 -1.17 1.38 23.81
N ILE A 80 -1.66 2.34 24.61
CA ILE A 80 -0.86 3.06 25.59
C ILE A 80 -0.33 2.12 26.67
N ALA A 81 -1.17 1.23 27.19
CA ALA A 81 -0.78 0.22 28.18
C ALA A 81 0.27 -0.74 27.59
N LEU A 82 0.08 -1.20 26.36
CA LEU A 82 1.04 -2.03 25.63
C LEU A 82 2.40 -1.33 25.49
N ALA A 83 2.41 -0.06 25.08
CA ALA A 83 3.64 0.71 24.96
C ALA A 83 4.40 0.83 26.28
N ARG A 84 3.69 1.08 27.39
CA ARG A 84 4.27 1.11 28.74
C ARG A 84 4.86 -0.25 29.13
N GLN A 85 4.12 -1.34 28.88
CA GLN A 85 4.60 -2.70 29.17
C GLN A 85 5.87 -3.06 28.39
N LEU A 86 6.00 -2.56 27.16
CA LEU A 86 7.15 -2.79 26.29
C LEU A 86 8.26 -1.75 26.46
N GLU A 87 8.09 -0.79 27.38
CA GLU A 87 9.02 0.33 27.62
C GLU A 87 9.36 1.11 26.34
N MET A 88 8.38 1.25 25.43
CA MET A 88 8.53 1.92 24.16
C MET A 88 7.93 3.33 24.16
N PRO A 89 8.60 4.32 23.56
CA PRO A 89 7.99 5.62 23.28
C PRO A 89 6.72 5.45 22.44
N ILE A 90 5.67 6.24 22.76
CA ILE A 90 4.41 6.23 22.01
C ILE A 90 3.99 7.64 21.61
N TYR A 91 3.50 7.76 20.38
CA TYR A 91 2.89 8.96 19.82
C TYR A 91 1.44 8.66 19.49
N THR A 92 0.53 9.41 20.07
CA THR A 92 -0.92 9.25 19.85
C THR A 92 -1.54 10.55 19.38
N GLU A 93 -2.53 10.46 18.51
CA GLU A 93 -3.37 11.59 18.11
C GLU A 93 -4.80 11.12 17.89
N LYS A 94 -5.79 12.00 18.16
CA LYS A 94 -7.20 11.75 17.85
C LYS A 94 -7.61 12.66 16.71
N LYS A 95 -8.25 12.10 15.67
CA LYS A 95 -8.75 12.82 14.50
C LYS A 95 -10.21 12.49 14.23
N ASP A 96 -10.99 13.50 13.92
CA ASP A 96 -12.37 13.31 13.44
C ASP A 96 -12.35 12.96 11.94
N VAL A 97 -12.41 11.64 11.68
CA VAL A 97 -12.40 11.11 10.30
C VAL A 97 -13.69 11.50 9.55
N LEU A 98 -14.84 11.61 10.24
CA LEU A 98 -16.10 11.98 9.60
C LEU A 98 -16.08 13.43 9.12
N ALA A 99 -15.59 14.35 9.93
CA ALA A 99 -15.41 15.75 9.51
C ALA A 99 -14.45 15.86 8.32
N PHE A 100 -13.33 15.13 8.35
CA PHE A 100 -12.37 15.11 7.24
C PHE A 100 -12.96 14.48 5.97
N GLN A 101 -13.71 13.38 6.08
CA GLN A 101 -14.42 12.75 4.99
C GLN A 101 -15.34 13.72 4.26
N ARG A 102 -16.19 14.44 5.03
CA ARG A 102 -17.15 15.42 4.50
C ARG A 102 -16.44 16.58 3.79
N SER A 103 -15.42 17.15 4.42
CA SER A 103 -14.68 18.30 3.87
C SER A 103 -13.95 17.99 2.57
N ARG A 104 -13.50 16.73 2.39
CA ARG A 104 -12.71 16.29 1.23
C ARG A 104 -13.52 15.44 0.24
N ARG A 105 -14.79 15.15 0.51
CA ARG A 105 -15.67 14.30 -0.33
C ARG A 105 -15.03 12.93 -0.65
N LEU A 106 -14.46 12.29 0.38
CA LEU A 106 -13.79 11.00 0.27
C LEU A 106 -14.70 9.85 0.74
N SER A 107 -14.34 8.61 0.42
CA SER A 107 -14.88 7.46 1.17
C SER A 107 -14.31 7.46 2.60
N LEU A 108 -15.02 6.81 3.55
CA LEU A 108 -14.58 6.71 4.94
C LEU A 108 -13.21 6.01 5.05
N GLU A 109 -13.02 4.94 4.28
CA GLU A 109 -11.76 4.21 4.21
C GLU A 109 -10.61 5.09 3.70
N GLU A 110 -10.84 5.87 2.64
CA GLU A 110 -9.82 6.76 2.09
C GLU A 110 -9.50 7.92 3.05
N ALA A 111 -10.51 8.49 3.71
CA ALA A 111 -10.34 9.54 4.70
C ALA A 111 -9.49 9.05 5.88
N GLY A 112 -9.84 7.91 6.47
CA GLY A 112 -9.08 7.29 7.55
C GLY A 112 -7.66 6.91 7.14
N ARG A 113 -7.50 6.41 5.91
CA ARG A 113 -6.18 6.11 5.36
C ARG A 113 -5.32 7.37 5.21
N ARG A 114 -5.84 8.47 4.66
CA ARG A 114 -5.08 9.73 4.49
C ARG A 114 -4.65 10.28 5.84
N LEU A 115 -5.58 10.46 6.77
CA LEU A 115 -5.27 10.95 8.12
C LEU A 115 -4.20 10.12 8.82
N ARG A 116 -4.24 8.79 8.65
CA ARG A 116 -3.23 7.89 9.22
C ARG A 116 -1.84 8.14 8.63
N TYR A 117 -1.73 8.25 7.31
CA TYR A 117 -0.43 8.51 6.68
C TYR A 117 0.09 9.91 6.98
N ASP A 118 -0.78 10.93 7.00
CA ASP A 118 -0.43 12.30 7.36
C ASP A 118 0.09 12.36 8.81
N PHE A 119 -0.55 11.66 9.74
CA PHE A 119 -0.09 11.53 11.12
C PHE A 119 1.28 10.84 11.21
N PHE A 120 1.46 9.70 10.56
CA PHE A 120 2.74 9.00 10.59
C PHE A 120 3.86 9.84 9.98
N GLU A 121 3.58 10.57 8.93
CA GLU A 121 4.56 11.46 8.29
C GLU A 121 4.93 12.63 9.21
N ALA A 122 3.94 13.26 9.85
CA ALA A 122 4.15 14.35 10.80
C ALA A 122 5.01 13.91 11.99
N VAL A 123 4.69 12.75 12.60
CA VAL A 123 5.49 12.19 13.71
C VAL A 123 6.90 11.84 13.24
N SER A 124 7.02 11.16 12.10
CA SER A 124 8.33 10.77 11.55
C SER A 124 9.22 11.98 11.30
N SER A 125 8.68 13.03 10.69
CA SER A 125 9.43 14.24 10.37
C SER A 125 9.83 15.03 11.63
N LYS A 126 8.93 15.08 12.62
CA LYS A 126 9.18 15.83 13.87
C LYS A 126 10.20 15.16 14.77
N TYR A 127 10.22 13.83 14.82
CA TYR A 127 11.02 13.05 15.78
C TYR A 127 12.14 12.23 15.12
N GLY A 128 12.38 12.40 13.82
CA GLY A 128 13.53 11.82 13.14
C GLY A 128 13.38 10.34 12.77
N PHE A 129 12.15 9.79 12.67
CA PHE A 129 11.98 8.42 12.21
C PHE A 129 12.13 8.33 10.69
N ASN A 130 13.05 7.49 10.24
CA ASN A 130 13.32 7.28 8.81
C ASN A 130 12.55 6.10 8.22
N LYS A 131 11.94 5.24 9.07
CA LYS A 131 11.09 4.12 8.64
C LYS A 131 9.75 4.13 9.35
N ILE A 132 8.70 3.64 8.66
CA ILE A 132 7.35 3.43 9.20
C ILE A 132 6.97 1.96 8.92
N ALA A 133 6.82 1.15 9.97
CA ALA A 133 6.44 -0.24 9.85
C ALA A 133 4.92 -0.42 9.94
N LEU A 134 4.32 -1.15 8.98
CA LEU A 134 2.90 -1.43 8.90
C LEU A 134 2.62 -2.94 8.94
N GLY A 135 1.60 -3.37 9.68
CA GLY A 135 1.21 -4.76 9.92
C GLY A 135 0.45 -5.44 8.77
N HIS A 136 0.70 -5.08 7.50
CA HIS A 136 0.11 -5.79 6.37
C HIS A 136 0.72 -7.19 6.21
N HIS A 137 -0.13 -8.17 5.93
CA HIS A 137 0.27 -9.56 5.78
C HIS A 137 -0.15 -10.16 4.42
N ARG A 138 0.17 -11.43 4.18
CA ARG A 138 -0.05 -12.11 2.89
C ARG A 138 -1.53 -12.13 2.48
N ASP A 139 -2.43 -12.35 3.44
CA ASP A 139 -3.87 -12.40 3.16
C ASP A 139 -4.39 -11.02 2.73
N ASP A 140 -3.92 -9.91 3.33
CA ASP A 140 -4.23 -8.54 2.87
C ASP A 140 -3.79 -8.31 1.42
N ASN A 141 -2.60 -8.84 1.05
CA ASN A 141 -2.11 -8.74 -0.31
C ASN A 141 -3.01 -9.50 -1.30
N ALA A 142 -3.41 -10.72 -0.96
CA ALA A 142 -4.33 -11.51 -1.78
C ALA A 142 -5.69 -10.83 -1.94
N GLU A 143 -6.25 -10.27 -0.86
CA GLU A 143 -7.48 -9.47 -0.90
C GLU A 143 -7.36 -8.31 -1.89
N LEU A 144 -6.27 -7.53 -1.82
CA LEU A 144 -6.06 -6.39 -2.70
C LEU A 144 -5.90 -6.81 -4.16
N VAL A 145 -5.17 -7.90 -4.43
CA VAL A 145 -5.02 -8.45 -5.79
C VAL A 145 -6.39 -8.82 -6.37
N LEU A 146 -7.25 -9.51 -5.60
CA LEU A 146 -8.61 -9.86 -6.03
C LEU A 146 -9.48 -8.62 -6.25
N ILE A 147 -9.46 -7.65 -5.34
CA ILE A 147 -10.19 -6.38 -5.50
C ILE A 147 -9.79 -5.71 -6.82
N ASN A 148 -8.50 -5.65 -7.09
CA ASN A 148 -7.97 -4.99 -8.28
C ASN A 148 -8.28 -5.80 -9.56
N LEU A 149 -8.24 -7.12 -9.49
CA LEU A 149 -8.63 -8.00 -10.60
C LEU A 149 -10.10 -7.78 -10.98
N LEU A 150 -10.99 -7.79 -9.99
CA LEU A 150 -12.44 -7.57 -10.19
C LEU A 150 -12.75 -6.15 -10.72
N ARG A 151 -11.88 -5.18 -10.48
CA ARG A 151 -11.98 -3.82 -11.02
C ARG A 151 -11.34 -3.66 -12.40
N GLY A 152 -10.80 -4.73 -13.00
CA GLY A 152 -10.14 -4.68 -14.30
C GLY A 152 -8.79 -3.95 -14.28
N SER A 153 -8.08 -3.99 -13.17
CA SER A 153 -6.77 -3.34 -13.06
C SER A 153 -5.70 -4.04 -13.89
N GLY A 154 -4.83 -3.26 -14.50
CA GLY A 154 -3.63 -3.77 -15.18
C GLY A 154 -2.51 -4.18 -14.22
N PRO A 155 -1.30 -4.52 -14.75
CA PRO A 155 -0.19 -5.08 -13.98
C PRO A 155 0.16 -4.32 -12.70
N LEU A 156 0.15 -2.98 -12.73
CA LEU A 156 0.44 -2.16 -11.56
C LEU A 156 -0.58 -2.40 -10.42
N GLY A 157 -1.88 -2.54 -10.72
CA GLY A 157 -2.88 -2.85 -9.72
C GLY A 157 -2.77 -4.28 -9.21
N LEU A 158 -2.46 -5.23 -10.11
CA LEU A 158 -2.28 -6.64 -9.76
C LEU A 158 -0.98 -6.91 -9.00
N SER A 159 -0.04 -5.97 -8.94
CA SER A 159 1.17 -6.09 -8.13
C SER A 159 0.91 -6.07 -6.60
N GLY A 160 -0.34 -5.82 -6.20
CA GLY A 160 -0.78 -5.89 -4.80
C GLY A 160 -0.09 -4.87 -3.89
N ILE A 161 0.12 -5.27 -2.62
CA ILE A 161 0.77 -4.45 -1.61
C ILE A 161 2.29 -4.57 -1.76
N ALA A 162 2.97 -3.45 -2.05
CA ALA A 162 4.42 -3.44 -2.11
C ALA A 162 5.05 -3.68 -0.72
N PRO A 163 6.05 -4.56 -0.58
CA PRO A 163 6.78 -4.76 0.69
C PRO A 163 7.41 -3.47 1.22
N VAL A 164 7.95 -2.66 0.32
CA VAL A 164 8.50 -1.32 0.61
C VAL A 164 7.82 -0.32 -0.31
N ARG A 165 7.48 0.87 0.22
CA ARG A 165 6.93 1.97 -0.58
C ARG A 165 7.71 3.26 -0.31
N GLY A 166 8.38 3.75 -1.35
CA GLY A 166 9.40 4.80 -1.22
C GLY A 166 10.29 4.44 -0.03
N ASP A 167 11.45 4.59 0.09
CA ASP A 167 12.37 4.03 1.10
C ASP A 167 11.94 4.13 2.58
N LYS A 168 10.74 4.62 2.86
CA LYS A 168 10.23 4.93 4.20
C LYS A 168 9.21 3.92 4.76
N ILE A 169 8.27 3.43 3.96
CA ILE A 169 7.21 2.54 4.48
C ILE A 169 7.59 1.09 4.24
N VAL A 170 7.66 0.31 5.31
CA VAL A 170 8.04 -1.11 5.29
C VAL A 170 6.91 -2.01 5.82
N ARG A 171 6.85 -3.25 5.37
CA ARG A 171 5.82 -4.23 5.74
C ARG A 171 6.45 -5.57 6.10
N PRO A 172 7.04 -5.69 7.28
CA PRO A 172 7.80 -6.89 7.68
C PRO A 172 6.99 -8.18 7.66
N LEU A 173 5.66 -8.10 7.93
CA LEU A 173 4.77 -9.26 7.99
C LEU A 173 4.18 -9.68 6.63
N ILE A 174 4.55 -9.04 5.51
CA ILE A 174 3.89 -9.20 4.21
C ILE A 174 3.91 -10.64 3.67
N ARG A 175 4.86 -11.46 4.10
CA ARG A 175 4.97 -12.89 3.72
C ARG A 175 4.31 -13.85 4.70
N LEU A 176 3.84 -13.38 5.86
CA LEU A 176 3.15 -14.21 6.83
C LEU A 176 1.66 -14.35 6.49
N ARG A 177 1.09 -15.50 6.81
CA ARG A 177 -0.36 -15.74 6.80
C ARG A 177 -0.98 -15.20 8.08
N ARG A 178 -2.22 -14.70 7.99
CA ARG A 178 -2.97 -14.28 9.18
C ARG A 178 -3.06 -15.38 10.24
N ALA A 179 -3.26 -16.64 9.83
CA ALA A 179 -3.30 -17.77 10.74
C ALA A 179 -1.98 -17.97 11.51
N GLU A 180 -0.83 -17.70 10.90
CA GLU A 180 0.49 -17.77 11.55
C GLU A 180 0.66 -16.64 12.57
N ILE A 181 0.16 -15.45 12.27
CA ILE A 181 0.15 -14.31 13.19
C ILE A 181 -0.70 -14.61 14.43
N ILE A 182 -1.92 -15.10 14.24
CA ILE A 182 -2.81 -15.46 15.36
C ILE A 182 -2.20 -16.58 16.22
N LYS A 183 -1.61 -17.60 15.58
CA LYS A 183 -0.94 -18.68 16.30
C LYS A 183 0.27 -18.18 17.11
N TYR A 184 1.06 -17.27 16.53
CA TYR A 184 2.19 -16.63 17.22
C TYR A 184 1.73 -15.87 18.47
N LEU A 185 0.67 -15.05 18.35
CA LEU A 185 0.11 -14.30 19.48
C LEU A 185 -0.41 -15.24 20.59
N ALA A 186 -1.09 -16.33 20.20
CA ALA A 186 -1.63 -17.31 21.14
C ALA A 186 -0.50 -18.05 21.89
N GLU A 187 0.54 -18.52 21.21
CA GLU A 187 1.68 -19.19 21.87
C GLU A 187 2.43 -18.24 22.82
N LYS A 188 2.54 -16.95 22.46
CA LYS A 188 3.16 -15.91 23.30
C LYS A 188 2.22 -15.34 24.36
N LYS A 189 0.93 -15.73 24.38
CA LYS A 189 -0.11 -15.20 25.26
C LYS A 189 -0.21 -13.66 25.19
N LEU A 190 -0.09 -13.11 23.98
CA LEU A 190 -0.13 -11.66 23.76
C LEU A 190 -1.58 -11.22 23.54
N PRO A 191 -2.12 -10.33 24.38
CA PRO A 191 -3.47 -9.81 24.21
C PRO A 191 -3.55 -8.85 23.02
N PHE A 192 -4.72 -8.79 22.39
CA PHE A 192 -5.03 -7.83 21.32
C PHE A 192 -6.52 -7.50 21.32
N VAL A 193 -6.88 -6.39 20.68
CA VAL A 193 -8.26 -5.95 20.53
C VAL A 193 -8.86 -6.53 19.25
N THR A 194 -10.11 -6.99 19.31
CA THR A 194 -10.87 -7.43 18.14
C THR A 194 -11.90 -6.37 17.78
N ASP A 195 -11.81 -5.85 16.55
CA ASP A 195 -12.74 -4.85 16.03
C ASP A 195 -13.95 -5.53 15.38
N ALA A 196 -15.15 -5.28 15.89
CA ALA A 196 -16.40 -5.82 15.36
C ALA A 196 -16.70 -5.35 13.91
N SER A 197 -16.17 -4.20 13.47
CA SER A 197 -16.36 -3.71 12.11
C SER A 197 -15.65 -4.55 11.04
N ASN A 198 -14.74 -5.44 11.43
CA ASN A 198 -14.04 -6.35 10.53
C ASN A 198 -14.96 -7.42 9.88
N THR A 199 -16.19 -7.55 10.35
CA THR A 199 -17.18 -8.52 9.82
C THR A 199 -18.29 -7.87 9.00
N ASP A 200 -18.35 -6.53 8.91
CA ASP A 200 -19.42 -5.84 8.17
C ASP A 200 -19.35 -6.13 6.66
N PRO A 201 -20.37 -6.83 6.08
CA PRO A 201 -20.39 -7.19 4.67
C PRO A 201 -20.62 -6.02 3.72
N ALA A 202 -20.92 -4.81 4.21
CA ALA A 202 -21.05 -3.62 3.38
C ALA A 202 -19.73 -3.29 2.67
N PHE A 203 -18.59 -3.66 3.25
CA PHE A 203 -17.28 -3.42 2.67
C PHE A 203 -16.86 -4.55 1.72
N ILE A 204 -16.51 -4.21 0.49
CA ILE A 204 -16.06 -5.19 -0.54
C ILE A 204 -14.89 -6.05 -0.04
N ARG A 205 -14.00 -5.48 0.76
CA ARG A 205 -12.86 -6.19 1.34
C ARG A 205 -13.31 -7.30 2.28
N ASN A 206 -14.31 -7.04 3.12
CA ASN A 206 -14.88 -8.05 4.02
C ASN A 206 -15.61 -9.16 3.24
N LYS A 207 -16.36 -8.83 2.17
CA LYS A 207 -16.93 -9.83 1.27
C LYS A 207 -15.88 -10.76 0.67
N ILE A 208 -14.77 -10.20 0.22
CA ILE A 208 -13.68 -11.01 -0.35
C ILE A 208 -13.04 -11.88 0.74
N ARG A 209 -12.78 -11.33 1.91
CA ARG A 209 -12.15 -12.05 3.04
C ARG A 209 -13.00 -13.18 3.57
N HIS A 210 -14.30 -12.94 3.76
CA HIS A 210 -15.19 -13.88 4.47
C HIS A 210 -16.02 -14.79 3.56
N HIS A 211 -16.13 -14.46 2.26
CA HIS A 211 -16.90 -15.26 1.31
C HIS A 211 -16.05 -15.75 0.14
N LEU A 212 -15.51 -14.85 -0.69
CA LEU A 212 -14.86 -15.24 -1.93
C LEU A 212 -13.55 -16.04 -1.71
N ILE A 213 -12.67 -15.61 -0.83
CA ILE A 213 -11.43 -16.35 -0.56
C ILE A 213 -11.70 -17.74 0.02
N PRO A 214 -12.57 -17.93 1.04
CA PRO A 214 -12.94 -19.25 1.53
C PRO A 214 -13.55 -20.16 0.46
N GLU A 215 -14.41 -19.63 -0.40
CA GLU A 215 -14.97 -20.38 -1.53
C GLU A 215 -13.88 -20.82 -2.51
N LEU A 216 -13.00 -19.90 -2.91
CA LEU A 216 -11.87 -20.22 -3.77
C LEU A 216 -10.94 -21.26 -3.16
N GLN A 217 -10.74 -21.23 -1.82
CA GLN A 217 -9.92 -22.21 -1.12
C GLN A 217 -10.54 -23.60 -1.10
N THR A 218 -11.84 -23.69 -0.88
CA THR A 218 -12.55 -24.98 -0.76
C THR A 218 -12.86 -25.60 -2.11
N ALA A 219 -13.34 -24.81 -3.06
CA ALA A 219 -13.87 -25.35 -4.33
C ALA A 219 -12.83 -25.39 -5.46
N TYR A 220 -11.78 -24.57 -5.40
CA TYR A 220 -10.86 -24.42 -6.54
C TYR A 220 -9.40 -24.66 -6.19
N ASN A 221 -8.83 -23.92 -5.22
CA ASN A 221 -7.43 -24.00 -4.91
C ASN A 221 -7.17 -23.72 -3.42
N PRO A 222 -6.87 -24.72 -2.59
CA PRO A 222 -6.58 -24.55 -1.17
C PRO A 222 -5.44 -23.55 -0.88
N ARG A 223 -4.55 -23.33 -1.87
CA ARG A 223 -3.40 -22.40 -1.78
C ARG A 223 -3.64 -21.11 -2.56
N ILE A 224 -4.88 -20.67 -2.74
CA ILE A 224 -5.21 -19.47 -3.53
C ILE A 224 -4.50 -18.21 -3.02
N ILE A 225 -4.34 -18.06 -1.70
CA ILE A 225 -3.69 -16.89 -1.10
C ILE A 225 -2.21 -16.82 -1.49
N GLU A 226 -1.51 -17.97 -1.46
CA GLU A 226 -0.13 -18.07 -1.93
C GLU A 226 -0.03 -17.79 -3.43
N THR A 227 -0.97 -18.31 -4.19
CA THR A 227 -1.03 -18.11 -5.65
C THR A 227 -1.22 -16.65 -6.01
N LEU A 228 -2.17 -15.96 -5.36
CA LEU A 228 -2.41 -14.52 -5.57
C LEU A 228 -1.22 -13.66 -5.11
N SER A 229 -0.58 -14.02 -3.99
CA SER A 229 0.61 -13.33 -3.53
C SER A 229 1.77 -13.45 -4.51
N ARG A 230 2.00 -14.67 -5.04
CA ARG A 230 3.02 -14.90 -6.07
C ARG A 230 2.71 -14.16 -7.37
N LEU A 231 1.44 -14.14 -7.80
CA LEU A 231 1.01 -13.31 -8.94
C LEU A 231 1.39 -11.84 -8.71
N GLY A 232 1.10 -11.30 -7.52
CA GLY A 232 1.45 -9.93 -7.17
C GLY A 232 2.96 -9.66 -7.23
N GLU A 233 3.79 -10.62 -6.79
CA GLU A 233 5.25 -10.51 -6.87
C GLU A 233 5.75 -10.50 -8.32
N ILE A 234 5.24 -11.39 -9.17
CA ILE A 234 5.57 -11.46 -10.60
C ILE A 234 5.18 -10.13 -11.27
N MET A 235 3.93 -9.70 -11.10
CA MET A 235 3.44 -8.44 -11.69
C MET A 235 4.26 -7.23 -11.25
N ARG A 236 4.75 -7.22 -10.01
CA ARG A 236 5.61 -6.15 -9.49
C ARG A 236 6.97 -6.15 -10.16
N ALA A 237 7.61 -7.32 -10.28
CA ALA A 237 8.92 -7.45 -10.92
C ALA A 237 8.84 -7.03 -12.40
N GLU A 238 7.83 -7.52 -13.14
CA GLU A 238 7.61 -7.15 -14.53
C GLU A 238 7.30 -5.65 -14.68
N ASN A 239 6.47 -5.09 -13.79
CA ASN A 239 6.17 -3.65 -13.84
C ASN A 239 7.41 -2.80 -13.56
N GLN A 240 8.28 -3.21 -12.63
CA GLN A 240 9.54 -2.52 -12.35
C GLN A 240 10.46 -2.56 -13.57
N TRP A 241 10.66 -3.75 -14.15
CA TRP A 241 11.45 -3.89 -15.37
C TRP A 241 10.93 -3.00 -16.50
N PHE A 242 9.61 -2.97 -16.67
CA PHE A 242 8.97 -2.13 -17.69
C PHE A 242 9.16 -0.63 -17.42
N ASP A 243 9.07 -0.21 -16.15
CA ASP A 243 9.30 1.18 -15.75
C ASP A 243 10.77 1.59 -16.00
N ASP A 244 11.72 0.69 -15.79
CA ASP A 244 13.14 0.94 -16.08
C ASP A 244 13.39 0.99 -17.60
N ALA A 245 12.86 0.04 -18.37
CA ALA A 245 12.94 0.01 -19.83
C ALA A 245 12.26 1.23 -20.49
N LEU A 246 11.29 1.84 -19.81
CA LEU A 246 10.58 3.03 -20.31
C LEU A 246 11.41 4.32 -20.20
N LYS A 247 12.40 4.39 -19.33
CA LYS A 247 13.18 5.63 -19.06
C LYS A 247 13.78 6.26 -20.32
N PRO A 248 14.45 5.51 -21.22
CA PRO A 248 14.97 6.08 -22.48
C PRO A 248 13.88 6.65 -23.37
N ALA A 249 12.76 5.91 -23.55
CA ALA A 249 11.65 6.36 -24.36
C ALA A 249 11.00 7.63 -23.81
N LEU A 250 10.82 7.72 -22.49
CA LEU A 250 10.34 8.94 -21.83
C LEU A 250 11.28 10.11 -22.06
N LYS A 251 12.60 9.93 -21.88
CA LYS A 251 13.61 10.97 -22.10
C LYS A 251 13.60 11.47 -23.55
N GLN A 252 13.38 10.59 -24.51
CA GLN A 252 13.31 10.96 -25.93
C GLN A 252 12.01 11.66 -26.29
N CYS A 253 10.87 11.24 -25.70
CA CYS A 253 9.57 11.78 -26.04
C CYS A 253 9.25 13.09 -25.32
N VAL A 254 9.75 13.32 -24.10
CA VAL A 254 9.48 14.56 -23.38
C VAL A 254 10.33 15.68 -23.95
N SER A 255 9.68 16.68 -24.56
CA SER A 255 10.33 17.88 -25.08
C SER A 255 10.44 19.02 -24.07
N SER A 256 9.45 19.11 -23.16
CA SER A 256 9.51 20.04 -22.02
C SER A 256 8.71 19.51 -20.82
N ARG A 257 9.13 19.89 -19.62
CA ARG A 257 8.47 19.53 -18.37
C ARG A 257 8.53 20.66 -17.37
N THR A 258 7.37 20.97 -16.79
CA THR A 258 7.20 21.80 -15.61
C THR A 258 6.32 21.04 -14.60
N ASP A 259 6.11 21.57 -13.41
CA ASP A 259 5.22 20.96 -12.40
C ASP A 259 3.76 20.86 -12.85
N GLN A 260 3.35 21.73 -13.78
CA GLN A 260 1.96 21.81 -14.27
C GLN A 260 1.77 21.32 -15.71
N LYS A 261 2.85 21.05 -16.45
CA LYS A 261 2.77 20.73 -17.88
C LYS A 261 3.89 19.80 -18.32
N ILE A 262 3.53 18.77 -19.10
CA ILE A 262 4.49 17.92 -19.80
C ILE A 262 4.12 17.96 -21.29
N THR A 263 5.10 18.25 -22.14
CA THR A 263 4.96 18.27 -23.59
C THR A 263 5.69 17.08 -24.19
N LEU A 264 5.02 16.35 -25.07
CA LEU A 264 5.59 15.18 -25.77
C LEU A 264 5.82 15.51 -27.25
N ALA A 265 6.99 15.15 -27.77
CA ALA A 265 7.33 15.22 -29.18
C ALA A 265 6.58 14.14 -29.97
N LEU A 266 5.58 14.54 -30.75
CA LEU A 266 4.63 13.64 -31.40
C LEU A 266 5.31 12.66 -32.36
N HIS A 267 6.30 13.14 -33.14
CA HIS A 267 7.03 12.30 -34.12
C HIS A 267 7.76 11.12 -33.44
N ARG A 268 8.37 11.35 -32.27
CA ARG A 268 9.05 10.30 -31.48
C ARG A 268 8.06 9.39 -30.81
N PHE A 269 6.98 9.96 -30.25
CA PHE A 269 5.91 9.21 -29.61
C PHE A 269 5.23 8.23 -30.57
N ASN A 270 4.98 8.64 -31.81
CA ASN A 270 4.32 7.81 -32.83
C ASN A 270 5.11 6.58 -33.24
N GLN A 271 6.44 6.60 -33.10
CA GLN A 271 7.30 5.44 -33.39
C GLN A 271 7.25 4.35 -32.29
N LEU A 272 6.68 4.65 -31.15
CA LEU A 272 6.64 3.70 -30.03
C LEU A 272 5.58 2.62 -30.23
N PRO A 273 5.82 1.37 -29.76
CA PRO A 273 4.79 0.34 -29.68
C PRO A 273 3.61 0.79 -28.81
N LYS A 274 2.40 0.30 -29.09
CA LYS A 274 1.16 0.69 -28.38
C LYS A 274 1.27 0.53 -26.86
N ALA A 275 1.87 -0.56 -26.36
CA ALA A 275 2.07 -0.79 -24.95
C ALA A 275 2.95 0.29 -24.29
N VAL A 276 4.01 0.73 -25.00
CA VAL A 276 4.92 1.79 -24.54
C VAL A 276 4.22 3.15 -24.58
N LYS A 277 3.48 3.46 -25.66
CA LYS A 277 2.65 4.68 -25.77
C LYS A 277 1.71 4.84 -24.56
N ARG A 278 0.96 3.78 -24.21
CA ARG A 278 0.06 3.79 -23.06
C ARG A 278 0.80 4.10 -21.75
N ARG A 279 1.99 3.56 -21.55
CA ARG A 279 2.79 3.83 -20.35
C ARG A 279 3.39 5.23 -20.34
N VAL A 280 3.86 5.74 -21.48
CA VAL A 280 4.35 7.13 -21.61
C VAL A 280 3.24 8.12 -21.23
N ILE A 281 2.03 7.93 -21.75
CA ILE A 281 0.87 8.78 -21.39
C ILE A 281 0.59 8.70 -19.88
N ARG A 282 0.55 7.49 -19.30
CA ARG A 282 0.33 7.32 -17.86
C ARG A 282 1.41 8.02 -17.02
N LYS A 283 2.68 7.91 -17.41
CA LYS A 283 3.79 8.60 -16.71
C LYS A 283 3.72 10.11 -16.87
N ALA A 284 3.30 10.62 -18.03
CA ALA A 284 3.09 12.05 -18.24
C ALA A 284 1.94 12.57 -17.35
N ILE A 285 0.79 11.88 -17.30
CA ILE A 285 -0.31 12.24 -16.42
C ILE A 285 0.13 12.19 -14.96
N GLN A 286 0.83 11.12 -14.53
CA GLN A 286 1.35 10.99 -13.18
C GLN A 286 2.32 12.11 -12.82
N GLY A 287 3.13 12.58 -13.78
CA GLY A 287 4.07 13.67 -13.57
C GLY A 287 3.42 15.03 -13.34
N VAL A 288 2.19 15.24 -13.83
CA VAL A 288 1.42 16.50 -13.67
C VAL A 288 0.46 16.39 -12.47
N LYS A 289 -0.20 15.23 -12.30
CA LYS A 289 -1.27 15.02 -11.30
C LYS A 289 -0.75 14.46 -9.97
N ASN A 290 0.49 13.94 -9.95
CA ASN A 290 1.12 13.18 -8.86
C ASN A 290 0.50 11.81 -8.54
N ASP A 291 -0.63 11.44 -9.14
CA ASP A 291 -1.25 10.12 -9.04
C ASP A 291 -1.97 9.73 -10.34
N LEU A 292 -2.51 8.50 -10.38
CA LEU A 292 -3.34 8.02 -11.49
C LEU A 292 -4.78 7.70 -11.05
N LYS A 293 -5.23 8.23 -9.91
CA LYS A 293 -6.60 8.02 -9.45
C LYS A 293 -7.58 8.55 -10.50
N ARG A 294 -8.69 7.82 -10.69
CA ARG A 294 -9.73 8.12 -11.68
C ARG A 294 -9.28 8.08 -13.16
N ILE A 295 -8.00 7.79 -13.45
CA ILE A 295 -7.51 7.61 -14.81
C ILE A 295 -7.62 6.13 -15.21
N THR A 296 -8.56 5.85 -16.10
CA THR A 296 -8.85 4.50 -16.61
C THR A 296 -8.15 4.23 -17.95
N LEU A 297 -8.20 2.99 -18.41
CA LEU A 297 -7.74 2.62 -19.75
C LEU A 297 -8.48 3.39 -20.84
N LEU A 298 -9.79 3.65 -20.68
CA LEU A 298 -10.58 4.43 -21.63
C LEU A 298 -10.03 5.84 -21.81
N HIS A 299 -9.58 6.49 -20.75
CA HIS A 299 -8.95 7.81 -20.85
C HIS A 299 -7.64 7.76 -21.62
N ILE A 300 -6.83 6.71 -21.41
CA ILE A 300 -5.57 6.53 -22.12
C ILE A 300 -5.81 6.25 -23.60
N ASP A 301 -6.79 5.40 -23.92
CA ASP A 301 -7.13 5.08 -25.32
C ASP A 301 -7.80 6.29 -26.02
N ALA A 302 -8.57 7.11 -25.30
CA ALA A 302 -9.09 8.37 -25.84
C ALA A 302 -7.96 9.35 -26.22
N ILE A 303 -6.86 9.40 -25.45
CA ILE A 303 -5.68 10.19 -25.80
C ILE A 303 -4.99 9.61 -27.03
N LEU A 304 -4.83 8.29 -27.13
CA LEU A 304 -4.26 7.66 -28.31
C LEU A 304 -5.09 7.97 -29.56
N ASN A 305 -6.41 7.86 -29.48
CA ASN A 305 -7.32 8.22 -30.58
C ASN A 305 -7.24 9.71 -30.96
N LEU A 306 -7.01 10.61 -29.99
CA LEU A 306 -6.79 12.03 -30.27
C LEU A 306 -5.49 12.25 -31.07
N ILE A 307 -4.46 11.43 -30.81
CA ILE A 307 -3.16 11.51 -31.48
C ILE A 307 -3.22 10.86 -32.86
N GLU A 308 -3.94 9.76 -33.04
CA GLU A 308 -4.01 8.98 -34.29
C GLU A 308 -4.93 9.60 -35.33
N LYS A 309 -5.92 10.39 -34.95
CA LYS A 309 -6.79 11.08 -35.93
C LYS A 309 -6.00 12.16 -36.65
N ASP A 310 -6.15 12.25 -37.98
CA ASP A 310 -5.54 13.28 -38.86
C ASP A 310 -6.06 14.71 -38.61
N ARG A 311 -6.31 15.05 -37.35
CA ARG A 311 -6.73 16.38 -36.93
C ARG A 311 -5.52 17.23 -36.56
N VAL A 312 -5.48 18.44 -37.10
CA VAL A 312 -4.41 19.43 -36.86
C VAL A 312 -4.34 19.85 -35.38
N SER A 313 -5.48 19.84 -34.65
CA SER A 313 -5.56 20.17 -33.22
C SER A 313 -6.70 19.43 -32.55
N GLY A 314 -6.62 19.27 -31.25
CA GLY A 314 -7.69 18.68 -30.44
C GLY A 314 -7.47 18.84 -28.95
N ARG A 315 -8.58 18.78 -28.20
CA ARG A 315 -8.59 18.90 -26.73
C ARG A 315 -9.38 17.76 -26.12
N LEU A 316 -8.91 17.26 -24.97
CA LEU A 316 -9.57 16.24 -24.18
C LEU A 316 -9.46 16.60 -22.68
N ASN A 317 -10.59 16.72 -22.02
CA ASN A 317 -10.65 16.90 -20.58
C ASN A 317 -10.65 15.56 -19.89
N LEU A 318 -9.78 15.39 -18.91
CA LEU A 318 -9.69 14.22 -18.04
C LEU A 318 -10.13 14.58 -16.62
N PRO A 319 -10.39 13.57 -15.76
CA PRO A 319 -10.69 13.80 -14.36
C PRO A 319 -9.66 14.69 -13.66
N ASP A 320 -10.13 15.40 -12.64
CA ASP A 320 -9.32 16.25 -11.76
C ASP A 320 -8.64 17.44 -12.49
N GLY A 321 -9.28 17.94 -13.56
CA GLY A 321 -8.86 19.16 -14.27
C GLY A 321 -7.66 18.98 -15.20
N ILE A 322 -7.25 17.74 -15.50
CA ILE A 322 -6.19 17.49 -16.49
C ILE A 322 -6.72 17.79 -17.90
N LEU A 323 -6.04 18.65 -18.62
CA LEU A 323 -6.29 18.97 -20.01
C LEU A 323 -5.19 18.37 -20.89
N VAL A 324 -5.58 17.56 -21.86
CA VAL A 324 -4.69 17.07 -22.92
C VAL A 324 -4.98 17.85 -24.19
N MET A 325 -3.93 18.40 -24.78
CA MET A 325 -4.02 19.15 -26.04
C MET A 325 -3.08 18.53 -27.08
N ARG A 326 -3.56 18.39 -28.31
CA ARG A 326 -2.74 18.14 -29.48
C ARG A 326 -2.60 19.46 -30.22
N ASN A 327 -1.38 19.92 -30.41
CA ASN A 327 -1.04 21.08 -31.23
C ASN A 327 -0.13 20.63 -32.36
N ASN A 328 -0.27 21.20 -33.53
CA ASN A 328 0.80 21.14 -34.53
C ASN A 328 1.89 22.13 -34.09
N ALA A 329 3.06 21.59 -33.77
CA ALA A 329 4.27 22.39 -33.68
C ALA A 329 4.98 22.35 -35.02
#